data_78e822eaa8aa4b0ded6e7f4c592d36a1
#
_entry.id   78e822eaa8aa4b0ded6e7f4c592d36a1
#
_cell.length_a   1.000
_cell.length_b   1.000
_cell.length_c   1.000
_cell.angle_alpha   90.00
_cell.angle_beta   90.00
_cell.angle_gamma   90.00
#
_symmetry.space_group_name_H-M   'P 1'
#
loop_
_entity.id
_entity.type
_entity.pdbx_description
1 polymer ?
#
loop_
_entity_poly.entity_id
_entity_poly.type
_entity_poly.pdbx_seq_one_letter_code
_entity_poly.pdbx_strand_id
1 'polypeptide(L)'
;MVSRHTAEIFEKMGIETFFYAIHINEQEWKPFTSPLISTILLPDSREVFTPQNVDYLCQSIQEQGISLLLLPVSYPSDYHSQLSALGIKLIYWLHSTPFWEVAEDLQNKRRALDESFWMRLRWRLLLRQFPRDYKEKRMRVHKQEYLRVLEHVDRMITLCPAYSQELIEELQLSPEQSRKLLPILNTIDLPEAPCLEKEKLIIFMGRIVRGSKNPFRLVQIWAKIHDQLPDWQVEIHGSGPDAQELEAMIRRLQLPRIRFCGYCSDPAQVYQRAAILALVSEYEGWALALVEAQSYGVVPIAFSVCAGNNTIIGRDMQYGRLVTPFSLEEYEQKLLELCQGDKYKELQAPCLQKSKSYAHEQNYKVWENLLEEL
;
A
#
# COMPACT_ATOMS: atom_id res chain seq x y z
N MET A 1 8.27 -1.97 -6.97
CA MET A 1 7.23 -2.18 -8.01
C MET A 1 6.74 -0.84 -8.56
N VAL A 2 6.03 0.02 -7.82
CA VAL A 2 5.45 1.28 -8.33
C VAL A 2 6.48 2.20 -9.00
N SER A 3 7.58 2.51 -8.34
CA SER A 3 8.64 3.36 -8.91
C SER A 3 9.24 2.78 -10.20
N ARG A 4 9.29 1.43 -10.31
CA ARG A 4 9.74 0.76 -11.53
C ARG A 4 8.79 1.01 -12.70
N HIS A 5 7.48 0.84 -12.50
CA HIS A 5 6.48 1.11 -13.54
C HIS A 5 6.48 2.58 -13.97
N THR A 6 6.72 3.51 -13.04
CA THR A 6 6.85 4.92 -13.38
C THR A 6 8.09 5.18 -14.26
N ALA A 7 9.22 4.55 -13.94
CA ALA A 7 10.42 4.67 -14.79
C ALA A 7 10.20 4.07 -16.19
N GLU A 8 9.47 2.98 -16.31
CA GLU A 8 9.09 2.38 -17.60
C GLU A 8 8.15 3.29 -18.42
N ILE A 9 7.29 4.07 -17.74
CA ILE A 9 6.50 5.12 -18.39
C ILE A 9 7.43 6.25 -18.89
N PHE A 10 8.35 6.70 -18.06
CA PHE A 10 9.32 7.75 -18.43
C PHE A 10 10.26 7.32 -19.55
N GLU A 11 10.70 6.06 -19.55
CA GLU A 11 11.45 5.47 -20.67
C GLU A 11 10.71 5.57 -22.00
N LYS A 12 9.41 5.24 -22.03
CA LYS A 12 8.57 5.37 -23.22
C LYS A 12 8.43 6.83 -23.70
N MET A 13 8.62 7.79 -22.79
CA MET A 13 8.66 9.23 -23.10
C MET A 13 10.06 9.70 -23.50
N GLY A 14 11.07 8.83 -23.48
CA GLY A 14 12.47 9.17 -23.76
C GLY A 14 13.16 9.92 -22.62
N ILE A 15 12.65 9.80 -21.39
CA ILE A 15 13.16 10.52 -20.22
C ILE A 15 14.18 9.64 -19.50
N GLU A 16 15.38 10.16 -19.29
CA GLU A 16 16.40 9.51 -18.50
C GLU A 16 16.05 9.55 -17.01
N THR A 17 16.17 8.41 -16.32
CA THR A 17 15.72 8.23 -14.94
C THR A 17 16.83 7.65 -14.07
N PHE A 18 17.09 8.29 -12.93
CA PHE A 18 18.09 7.87 -11.95
C PHE A 18 17.40 7.43 -10.65
N PHE A 19 17.66 6.21 -10.22
CA PHE A 19 17.24 5.72 -8.90
C PHE A 19 18.36 5.89 -7.89
N TYR A 20 18.12 6.65 -6.83
CA TYR A 20 19.03 6.76 -5.69
C TYR A 20 18.56 5.82 -4.58
N ALA A 21 19.43 4.92 -4.14
CA ALA A 21 19.11 3.91 -3.13
C ALA A 21 20.23 3.78 -2.09
N ILE A 22 19.87 3.46 -0.85
CA ILE A 22 20.87 3.17 0.21
C ILE A 22 21.40 1.74 0.15
N HIS A 23 20.60 0.82 -0.38
CA HIS A 23 21.01 -0.55 -0.68
C HIS A 23 20.10 -1.18 -1.74
N ILE A 24 20.58 -2.22 -2.39
CA ILE A 24 19.85 -3.02 -3.37
C ILE A 24 19.74 -4.44 -2.83
N ASN A 25 18.52 -4.95 -2.72
CA ASN A 25 18.29 -6.37 -2.45
C ASN A 25 18.44 -7.15 -3.75
N GLU A 26 19.59 -7.77 -3.96
CA GLU A 26 19.93 -8.49 -5.20
C GLU A 26 18.96 -9.68 -5.49
N GLN A 27 18.29 -10.22 -4.48
CA GLN A 27 17.33 -11.32 -4.67
C GLN A 27 15.98 -10.84 -5.24
N GLU A 28 15.60 -9.62 -4.96
CA GLU A 28 14.31 -9.03 -5.36
C GLU A 28 14.46 -8.02 -6.50
N TRP A 29 15.64 -7.39 -6.62
CA TRP A 29 15.91 -6.37 -7.63
C TRP A 29 16.30 -6.99 -8.94
N LYS A 30 15.44 -6.84 -9.95
CA LYS A 30 15.79 -7.14 -11.34
C LYS A 30 16.39 -5.88 -11.96
N PRO A 31 17.64 -5.90 -12.42
CA PRO A 31 18.24 -4.75 -13.11
C PRO A 31 17.37 -4.28 -14.28
N PHE A 32 17.39 -3.00 -14.57
CA PHE A 32 16.82 -2.48 -15.79
C PHE A 32 17.73 -2.84 -16.98
N THR A 33 17.13 -3.15 -18.11
CA THR A 33 17.85 -3.40 -19.36
C THR A 33 17.97 -2.14 -20.22
N SER A 34 17.20 -1.10 -19.88
CA SER A 34 17.19 0.17 -20.58
C SER A 34 18.41 1.00 -20.28
N PRO A 35 19.06 1.60 -21.28
CA PRO A 35 20.15 2.56 -21.07
C PRO A 35 19.66 3.90 -20.47
N LEU A 36 18.35 4.18 -20.50
CA LEU A 36 17.75 5.39 -19.95
C LEU A 36 17.46 5.27 -18.44
N ILE A 37 17.66 4.10 -17.83
CA ILE A 37 17.36 3.91 -16.41
C ILE A 37 18.61 3.44 -15.68
N SER A 38 19.07 4.27 -14.75
CA SER A 38 20.27 4.01 -13.95
C SER A 38 19.96 3.90 -12.47
N THR A 39 20.76 3.13 -11.73
CA THR A 39 20.67 3.03 -10.27
C THR A 39 21.99 3.47 -9.65
N ILE A 40 21.91 4.41 -8.71
CA ILE A 40 23.04 5.02 -8.00
C ILE A 40 22.91 4.69 -6.52
N LEU A 41 23.96 4.11 -5.93
CA LEU A 41 24.00 3.87 -4.49
C LEU A 41 24.47 5.13 -3.76
N LEU A 42 23.71 5.52 -2.74
CA LEU A 42 24.07 6.59 -1.84
C LEU A 42 25.22 6.16 -0.91
N PRO A 43 26.15 7.06 -0.57
CA PRO A 43 27.35 6.72 0.18
C PRO A 43 27.10 6.28 1.63
N ASP A 44 26.04 6.75 2.28
CA ASP A 44 25.63 6.33 3.62
C ASP A 44 24.44 5.37 3.55
N SER A 45 24.67 4.11 3.93
CA SER A 45 23.67 3.05 3.86
C SER A 45 22.69 3.01 5.05
N ARG A 46 22.84 3.92 6.04
CA ARG A 46 22.01 3.91 7.26
C ARG A 46 20.61 4.46 7.00
N GLU A 47 20.53 5.60 6.33
CA GLU A 47 19.27 6.31 6.04
C GLU A 47 19.40 7.06 4.72
N VAL A 48 18.28 7.29 4.05
CA VAL A 48 18.24 8.02 2.77
C VAL A 48 18.69 9.47 2.96
N PHE A 49 18.20 10.14 4.00
CA PHE A 49 18.48 11.55 4.28
C PHE A 49 19.47 11.70 5.44
N THR A 50 20.74 11.51 5.15
CA THR A 50 21.86 11.95 6.01
C THR A 50 22.54 13.16 5.37
N PRO A 51 23.27 14.00 6.10
CA PRO A 51 24.02 15.11 5.51
C PRO A 51 24.88 14.66 4.32
N GLN A 52 25.60 13.55 4.48
CA GLN A 52 26.45 12.98 3.44
C GLN A 52 25.67 12.58 2.18
N ASN A 53 24.51 11.95 2.34
CA ASN A 53 23.68 11.54 1.22
C ASN A 53 23.05 12.74 0.52
N VAL A 54 22.62 13.75 1.26
CA VAL A 54 22.03 14.96 0.68
C VAL A 54 23.07 15.76 -0.10
N ASP A 55 24.27 15.92 0.42
CA ASP A 55 25.39 16.58 -0.28
C ASP A 55 25.73 15.83 -1.58
N TYR A 56 25.83 14.49 -1.52
CA TYR A 56 26.07 13.65 -2.69
C TYR A 56 24.91 13.76 -3.71
N LEU A 57 23.66 13.74 -3.24
CA LEU A 57 22.48 13.89 -4.10
C LEU A 57 22.48 15.24 -4.81
N CYS A 58 22.75 16.34 -4.09
CA CYS A 58 22.83 17.67 -4.67
C CYS A 58 23.92 17.78 -5.74
N GLN A 59 25.10 17.24 -5.47
CA GLN A 59 26.20 17.20 -6.43
C GLN A 59 25.82 16.38 -7.67
N SER A 60 25.29 15.17 -7.48
CA SER A 60 24.89 14.28 -8.57
C SER A 60 23.77 14.88 -9.43
N ILE A 61 22.80 15.56 -8.84
CA ILE A 61 21.74 16.28 -9.58
C ILE A 61 22.35 17.32 -10.53
N GLN A 62 23.33 18.07 -10.06
CA GLN A 62 24.00 19.09 -10.89
C GLN A 62 24.87 18.46 -11.98
N GLU A 63 25.65 17.43 -11.67
CA GLU A 63 26.53 16.73 -12.61
C GLU A 63 25.76 16.00 -13.72
N GLN A 64 24.62 15.40 -13.40
CA GLN A 64 23.75 14.68 -14.34
C GLN A 64 22.73 15.60 -15.06
N GLY A 65 22.65 16.89 -14.67
CA GLY A 65 21.69 17.82 -15.25
C GLY A 65 20.23 17.45 -14.97
N ILE A 66 19.95 16.86 -13.81
CA ILE A 66 18.60 16.42 -13.42
C ILE A 66 17.71 17.66 -13.22
N SER A 67 16.56 17.70 -13.86
CA SER A 67 15.60 18.80 -13.79
C SER A 67 14.42 18.55 -12.85
N LEU A 68 14.16 17.28 -12.51
CA LEU A 68 13.03 16.87 -11.68
C LEU A 68 13.46 15.82 -10.65
N LEU A 69 13.10 16.01 -9.38
CA LEU A 69 13.29 15.05 -8.30
C LEU A 69 11.94 14.56 -7.77
N LEU A 70 11.72 13.24 -7.86
CA LEU A 70 10.60 12.54 -7.24
C LEU A 70 11.01 12.00 -5.87
N LEU A 71 10.28 12.34 -4.83
CA LEU A 71 10.53 11.93 -3.45
C LEU A 71 9.43 10.98 -2.97
N PRO A 72 9.62 9.64 -3.08
CA PRO A 72 8.62 8.64 -2.69
C PRO A 72 8.69 8.28 -1.20
N VAL A 73 9.49 8.97 -0.42
CA VAL A 73 9.71 8.75 1.01
C VAL A 73 9.44 10.04 1.79
N SER A 74 9.20 9.91 3.10
CA SER A 74 9.04 11.07 3.97
C SER A 74 10.23 12.03 3.79
N TYR A 75 9.93 13.31 3.73
CA TYR A 75 10.87 14.35 3.37
C TYR A 75 11.23 15.13 4.63
N PRO A 76 12.43 14.96 5.19
CA PRO A 76 12.83 15.68 6.39
C PRO A 76 12.90 17.19 6.11
N SER A 77 12.26 17.96 6.97
CA SER A 77 12.18 19.42 6.86
C SER A 77 13.55 20.12 6.81
N ASP A 78 14.57 19.48 7.36
CA ASP A 78 15.92 20.06 7.50
C ASP A 78 16.66 20.26 6.17
N TYR A 79 16.25 19.56 5.10
CA TYR A 79 16.88 19.61 3.78
C TYR A 79 16.07 20.33 2.70
N HIS A 80 14.87 20.83 3.04
CA HIS A 80 13.98 21.51 2.08
C HIS A 80 14.66 22.69 1.38
N SER A 81 15.29 23.58 2.15
CA SER A 81 15.97 24.76 1.60
C SER A 81 17.13 24.39 0.69
N GLN A 82 17.89 23.34 1.03
CA GLN A 82 19.03 22.88 0.25
C GLN A 82 18.60 22.31 -1.10
N LEU A 83 17.56 21.46 -1.12
CA LEU A 83 17.02 20.89 -2.35
C LEU A 83 16.30 21.93 -3.21
N SER A 84 15.54 22.83 -2.60
CA SER A 84 14.88 23.93 -3.32
C SER A 84 15.87 24.89 -3.96
N ALA A 85 17.07 25.07 -3.36
CA ALA A 85 18.11 25.95 -3.90
C ALA A 85 18.74 25.41 -5.21
N LEU A 86 18.52 24.14 -5.55
CA LEU A 86 19.01 23.56 -6.80
C LEU A 86 18.31 24.09 -8.05
N GLY A 87 17.16 24.76 -7.91
CA GLY A 87 16.38 25.28 -9.03
C GLY A 87 15.72 24.21 -9.89
N ILE A 88 15.58 22.99 -9.38
CA ILE A 88 14.92 21.87 -10.02
C ILE A 88 13.46 21.77 -9.56
N LYS A 89 12.65 21.00 -10.28
CA LYS A 89 11.29 20.68 -9.88
C LYS A 89 11.27 19.60 -8.81
N LEU A 90 10.46 19.79 -7.77
CA LEU A 90 10.32 18.86 -6.66
C LEU A 90 8.90 18.31 -6.62
N ILE A 91 8.78 16.99 -6.62
CA ILE A 91 7.50 16.29 -6.44
C ILE A 91 7.61 15.38 -5.23
N TYR A 92 6.72 15.56 -4.27
CA TYR A 92 6.54 14.59 -3.19
C TYR A 92 5.45 13.59 -3.55
N TRP A 93 5.77 12.30 -3.51
CA TRP A 93 4.83 11.23 -3.83
C TRP A 93 4.45 10.45 -2.57
N LEU A 94 3.26 10.71 -2.05
CA LEU A 94 2.73 10.04 -0.88
C LEU A 94 2.23 8.63 -1.25
N HIS A 95 3.06 7.60 -1.02
CA HIS A 95 2.73 6.19 -1.29
C HIS A 95 1.88 5.51 -0.21
N SER A 96 1.24 6.27 0.67
CA SER A 96 0.38 5.76 1.74
C SER A 96 -0.88 6.61 1.89
N THR A 97 -1.72 6.26 2.88
CA THR A 97 -2.81 7.13 3.30
C THR A 97 -2.25 8.40 3.94
N PRO A 98 -2.91 9.56 3.82
CA PRO A 98 -2.53 10.74 4.59
C PRO A 98 -2.39 10.44 6.08
N PHE A 99 -1.39 11.04 6.71
CA PHE A 99 -1.11 10.88 8.16
C PHE A 99 -0.88 9.43 8.62
N TRP A 100 -0.39 8.55 7.73
CA TRP A 100 -0.05 7.15 8.05
C TRP A 100 0.97 7.05 9.20
N GLU A 101 1.82 8.05 9.36
CA GLU A 101 2.82 8.17 10.42
C GLU A 101 2.18 8.16 11.81
N VAL A 102 0.98 8.75 11.93
CA VAL A 102 0.22 8.74 13.20
C VAL A 102 -0.21 7.32 13.58
N ALA A 103 -0.63 6.53 12.58
CA ALA A 103 -1.01 5.13 12.80
C ALA A 103 0.21 4.28 13.18
N GLU A 104 1.34 4.50 12.51
CA GLU A 104 2.61 3.83 12.80
C GLU A 104 3.14 4.16 14.18
N ASP A 105 3.17 5.43 14.55
CA ASP A 105 3.54 5.90 15.89
C ASP A 105 2.70 5.22 16.98
N LEU A 106 1.40 5.12 16.78
CA LEU A 106 0.50 4.45 17.72
C LEU A 106 0.80 2.96 17.82
N GLN A 107 1.11 2.30 16.72
CA GLN A 107 1.47 0.88 16.70
C GLN A 107 2.81 0.63 17.38
N ASN A 108 3.82 1.42 17.05
CA ASN A 108 5.15 1.31 17.66
C ASN A 108 5.06 1.50 19.17
N LYS A 109 4.23 2.44 19.61
CA LYS A 109 4.00 2.66 21.04
C LYS A 109 3.26 1.51 21.70
N ARG A 110 2.28 0.89 21.03
CA ARG A 110 1.60 -0.32 21.50
C ARG A 110 2.57 -1.49 21.65
N ARG A 111 3.41 -1.74 20.66
CA ARG A 111 4.45 -2.80 20.71
C ARG A 111 5.40 -2.61 21.88
N ALA A 112 5.96 -1.40 22.06
CA ALA A 112 6.87 -1.08 23.17
C ALA A 112 6.21 -1.30 24.56
N LEU A 113 4.89 -1.23 24.64
CA LEU A 113 4.13 -1.44 25.88
C LEU A 113 3.77 -2.91 26.11
N ASP A 114 3.68 -3.71 25.05
CA ASP A 114 3.41 -5.14 25.14
C ASP A 114 4.60 -5.95 25.69
N GLU A 115 5.79 -5.36 25.71
CA GLU A 115 7.00 -5.98 26.27
C GLU A 115 7.01 -6.04 27.82
N SER A 116 6.16 -5.26 28.52
CA SER A 116 6.11 -5.24 29.98
C SER A 116 4.70 -5.42 30.54
N PHE A 117 4.52 -6.44 31.42
CA PHE A 117 3.25 -6.69 32.10
C PHE A 117 2.73 -5.47 32.90
N TRP A 118 3.62 -4.77 33.62
CA TRP A 118 3.28 -3.58 34.41
C TRP A 118 2.92 -2.38 33.55
N MET A 119 3.55 -2.25 32.37
CA MET A 119 3.20 -1.22 31.40
C MET A 119 1.84 -1.50 30.76
N ARG A 120 1.51 -2.77 30.46
CA ARG A 120 0.15 -3.16 29.97
C ARG A 120 -0.94 -2.82 30.97
N LEU A 121 -0.71 -3.09 32.26
CA LEU A 121 -1.68 -2.79 33.32
C LEU A 121 -1.87 -1.28 33.49
N ARG A 122 -0.77 -0.53 33.53
CA ARG A 122 -0.77 0.94 33.60
C ARG A 122 -1.44 1.58 32.37
N TRP A 123 -1.23 1.00 31.18
CA TRP A 123 -1.92 1.39 29.96
C TRP A 123 -3.43 1.13 30.02
N ARG A 124 -3.88 0.01 30.50
CA ARG A 124 -5.30 -0.28 30.67
C ARG A 124 -6.00 0.68 31.66
N LEU A 125 -5.29 1.12 32.68
CA LEU A 125 -5.83 2.03 33.70
C LEU A 125 -5.81 3.51 33.26
N LEU A 126 -4.79 3.94 32.48
CA LEU A 126 -4.61 5.32 32.05
C LEU A 126 -5.21 5.61 30.67
N LEU A 127 -5.57 4.58 29.89
CA LEU A 127 -5.82 4.66 28.46
C LEU A 127 -7.22 5.00 28.02
N ARG A 128 -8.15 5.38 28.91
CA ARG A 128 -9.41 5.95 28.42
C ARG A 128 -9.24 7.36 27.79
N GLN A 129 -8.23 8.11 28.19
CA GLN A 129 -7.95 9.47 27.69
C GLN A 129 -6.64 9.60 26.87
N PHE A 130 -5.59 8.89 27.25
CA PHE A 130 -4.24 9.05 26.71
C PHE A 130 -4.05 8.73 25.20
N PRO A 131 -4.73 7.75 24.58
CA PRO A 131 -4.59 7.52 23.13
C PRO A 131 -5.13 8.66 22.30
N ARG A 132 -6.20 9.31 22.75
CA ARG A 132 -6.82 10.43 22.04
C ARG A 132 -5.90 11.65 22.05
N ASP A 133 -5.43 12.05 23.22
CA ASP A 133 -4.52 13.20 23.39
C ASP A 133 -3.20 12.99 22.64
N TYR A 134 -2.66 11.76 22.67
CA TYR A 134 -1.45 11.41 21.95
C TYR A 134 -1.67 11.46 20.44
N LYS A 135 -2.76 10.87 19.96
CA LYS A 135 -3.14 10.91 18.53
C LYS A 135 -3.31 12.35 18.04
N GLU A 136 -4.02 13.19 18.81
CA GLU A 136 -4.24 14.60 18.47
C GLU A 136 -2.92 15.39 18.45
N LYS A 137 -2.01 15.11 19.41
CA LYS A 137 -0.68 15.72 19.43
C LYS A 137 0.15 15.31 18.21
N ARG A 138 0.19 14.01 17.87
CA ARG A 138 0.93 13.52 16.70
C ARG A 138 0.32 14.05 15.41
N MET A 139 -0.99 14.06 15.30
CA MET A 139 -1.69 14.65 14.16
C MET A 139 -1.28 16.11 13.93
N ARG A 140 -1.21 16.93 15.00
CA ARG A 140 -0.75 18.33 14.87
C ARG A 140 0.68 18.45 14.35
N VAL A 141 1.58 17.59 14.81
CA VAL A 141 2.98 17.57 14.33
C VAL A 141 3.02 17.25 12.84
N HIS A 142 2.38 16.15 12.42
CA HIS A 142 2.39 15.73 11.02
C HIS A 142 1.66 16.70 10.10
N LYS A 143 0.56 17.35 10.54
CA LYS A 143 -0.08 18.43 9.78
C LYS A 143 0.90 19.58 9.46
N GLN A 144 1.73 19.96 10.42
CA GLN A 144 2.74 21.00 10.20
C GLN A 144 3.83 20.52 9.21
N GLU A 145 4.24 19.26 9.29
CA GLU A 145 5.21 18.67 8.36
C GLU A 145 4.64 18.63 6.92
N TYR A 146 3.40 18.18 6.74
CA TYR A 146 2.74 18.18 5.42
C TYR A 146 2.60 19.60 4.84
N LEU A 147 2.27 20.60 5.65
CA LEU A 147 2.22 22.00 5.22
C LEU A 147 3.60 22.51 4.78
N ARG A 148 4.67 22.20 5.54
CA ARG A 148 6.04 22.54 5.16
C ARG A 148 6.45 21.88 3.84
N VAL A 149 6.11 20.60 3.64
CA VAL A 149 6.36 19.91 2.37
C VAL A 149 5.67 20.64 1.23
N LEU A 150 4.38 20.99 1.38
CA LEU A 150 3.61 21.70 0.36
C LEU A 150 4.17 23.10 0.03
N GLU A 151 4.85 23.77 0.97
CA GLU A 151 5.51 25.05 0.73
C GLU A 151 6.70 24.90 -0.25
N HIS A 152 7.41 23.74 -0.22
CA HIS A 152 8.67 23.56 -0.92
C HIS A 152 8.58 22.68 -2.17
N VAL A 153 7.47 22.00 -2.41
CA VAL A 153 7.30 21.17 -3.60
C VAL A 153 6.44 21.85 -4.65
N ASP A 154 6.71 21.56 -5.93
CA ASP A 154 5.87 21.99 -7.05
C ASP A 154 4.55 21.23 -7.07
N ARG A 155 4.59 19.92 -6.80
CA ARG A 155 3.42 19.03 -6.73
C ARG A 155 3.55 18.03 -5.58
N MET A 156 2.40 17.62 -5.06
CA MET A 156 2.28 16.47 -4.16
C MET A 156 1.33 15.44 -4.79
N ILE A 157 1.84 14.25 -5.07
CA ILE A 157 1.05 13.16 -5.63
C ILE A 157 0.42 12.35 -4.49
N THR A 158 -0.88 12.10 -4.62
CA THR A 158 -1.66 11.20 -3.76
C THR A 158 -2.12 9.97 -4.54
N LEU A 159 -2.48 8.88 -3.86
CA LEU A 159 -2.85 7.62 -4.51
C LEU A 159 -4.29 7.59 -5.04
N CYS A 160 -5.15 8.53 -4.64
CA CYS A 160 -6.51 8.68 -5.17
C CYS A 160 -7.08 10.06 -4.85
N PRO A 161 -8.14 10.49 -5.55
CA PRO A 161 -8.79 11.77 -5.30
C PRO A 161 -9.28 11.96 -3.86
N ALA A 162 -9.74 10.87 -3.21
CA ALA A 162 -10.20 10.93 -1.82
C ALA A 162 -9.08 11.28 -0.85
N TYR A 163 -7.84 10.88 -1.10
CA TYR A 163 -6.69 11.28 -0.29
C TYR A 163 -6.30 12.75 -0.50
N SER A 164 -6.42 13.27 -1.72
CA SER A 164 -6.28 14.72 -1.95
C SER A 164 -7.32 15.50 -1.17
N GLN A 165 -8.57 15.04 -1.21
CA GLN A 165 -9.66 15.68 -0.48
C GLN A 165 -9.45 15.65 1.04
N GLU A 166 -9.00 14.52 1.59
CA GLU A 166 -8.65 14.37 3.00
C GLU A 166 -7.55 15.36 3.42
N LEU A 167 -6.50 15.54 2.60
CA LEU A 167 -5.45 16.53 2.85
C LEU A 167 -5.99 17.95 2.82
N ILE A 168 -6.83 18.29 1.84
CA ILE A 168 -7.46 19.63 1.73
C ILE A 168 -8.25 19.95 3.00
N GLU A 169 -9.08 19.03 3.45
CA GLU A 169 -9.95 19.22 4.62
C GLU A 169 -9.15 19.26 5.93
N GLU A 170 -8.26 18.29 6.14
CA GLU A 170 -7.50 18.18 7.38
C GLU A 170 -6.45 19.28 7.57
N LEU A 171 -5.85 19.75 6.48
CA LEU A 171 -4.87 20.83 6.50
C LEU A 171 -5.49 22.21 6.27
N GLN A 172 -6.77 22.27 5.91
CA GLN A 172 -7.48 23.52 5.57
C GLN A 172 -6.75 24.31 4.47
N LEU A 173 -6.36 23.60 3.39
CA LEU A 173 -5.55 24.16 2.33
C LEU A 173 -6.27 25.27 1.58
N SER A 174 -5.51 26.32 1.22
CA SER A 174 -5.98 27.33 0.30
C SER A 174 -6.22 26.76 -1.11
N PRO A 175 -6.99 27.45 -1.97
CA PRO A 175 -7.15 27.02 -3.37
C PRO A 175 -5.82 26.90 -4.13
N GLU A 176 -4.84 27.72 -3.81
CA GLU A 176 -3.50 27.68 -4.39
C GLU A 176 -2.73 26.41 -3.95
N GLN A 177 -2.71 26.14 -2.65
CA GLN A 177 -2.09 24.93 -2.12
C GLN A 177 -2.77 23.66 -2.63
N SER A 178 -4.10 23.67 -2.73
CA SER A 178 -4.89 22.53 -3.23
C SER A 178 -4.55 22.17 -4.67
N ARG A 179 -4.19 23.15 -5.52
CA ARG A 179 -3.74 22.90 -6.91
C ARG A 179 -2.43 22.13 -7.01
N LYS A 180 -1.62 22.10 -5.93
CA LYS A 180 -0.41 21.30 -5.90
C LYS A 180 -0.70 19.79 -5.74
N LEU A 181 -1.89 19.42 -5.26
CA LEU A 181 -2.26 18.01 -5.06
C LEU A 181 -2.71 17.39 -6.39
N LEU A 182 -2.10 16.28 -6.77
CA LEU A 182 -2.44 15.53 -7.98
C LEU A 182 -2.66 14.05 -7.64
N PRO A 183 -3.85 13.49 -7.85
CA PRO A 183 -4.05 12.06 -7.66
C PRO A 183 -3.50 11.26 -8.84
N ILE A 184 -2.52 10.39 -8.60
CA ILE A 184 -2.00 9.41 -9.55
C ILE A 184 -2.10 8.02 -8.92
N LEU A 185 -2.94 7.18 -9.51
CA LEU A 185 -3.17 5.81 -9.01
C LEU A 185 -1.91 4.95 -9.22
N ASN A 186 -1.65 4.04 -8.29
CA ASN A 186 -0.68 2.99 -8.56
C ASN A 186 -1.26 2.02 -9.60
N THR A 187 -0.50 1.80 -10.65
CA THR A 187 -0.87 0.92 -11.76
C THR A 187 -0.23 -0.46 -11.64
N ILE A 188 -0.76 -1.41 -12.38
CA ILE A 188 -0.29 -2.79 -12.47
C ILE A 188 -0.19 -3.24 -13.92
N ASP A 189 0.59 -4.30 -14.15
CA ASP A 189 0.52 -5.07 -15.39
C ASP A 189 -0.79 -5.88 -15.41
N LEU A 190 -1.57 -5.70 -16.47
CA LEU A 190 -2.77 -6.51 -16.66
C LEU A 190 -2.42 -7.88 -17.26
N PRO A 191 -3.00 -8.97 -16.79
CA PRO A 191 -2.81 -10.27 -17.42
C PRO A 191 -3.43 -10.30 -18.81
N GLU A 192 -2.77 -10.95 -19.77
CA GLU A 192 -3.28 -11.10 -21.14
C GLU A 192 -4.58 -11.91 -21.20
N ALA A 193 -4.66 -12.99 -20.42
CA ALA A 193 -5.78 -13.92 -20.42
C ALA A 193 -6.14 -14.41 -19.00
N PRO A 194 -6.94 -13.64 -18.24
CA PRO A 194 -7.38 -14.09 -16.93
C PRO A 194 -8.36 -15.26 -17.03
N CYS A 195 -8.11 -16.32 -16.26
CA CYS A 195 -9.03 -17.45 -16.16
C CYS A 195 -10.23 -17.11 -15.26
N LEU A 196 -11.44 -17.28 -15.76
CA LEU A 196 -12.67 -17.08 -14.96
C LEU A 196 -13.19 -18.38 -14.33
N GLU A 197 -12.73 -19.53 -14.79
CA GLU A 197 -13.00 -20.82 -14.15
C GLU A 197 -12.09 -20.94 -12.91
N LYS A 198 -12.68 -20.64 -11.73
CA LYS A 198 -11.96 -20.56 -10.47
C LYS A 198 -12.16 -21.82 -9.62
N GLU A 199 -11.11 -22.19 -8.91
CA GLU A 199 -11.22 -23.13 -7.80
C GLU A 199 -11.98 -22.49 -6.64
N LYS A 200 -12.65 -23.26 -5.81
CA LYS A 200 -13.25 -22.79 -4.54
C LYS A 200 -12.13 -22.47 -3.52
N LEU A 201 -11.34 -21.46 -3.87
CA LEU A 201 -10.12 -21.07 -3.18
C LEU A 201 -10.19 -19.62 -2.73
N ILE A 202 -10.06 -19.42 -1.41
CA ILE A 202 -9.86 -18.14 -0.77
C ILE A 202 -8.36 -17.95 -0.56
N ILE A 203 -7.81 -16.82 -0.95
CA ILE A 203 -6.40 -16.51 -0.73
C ILE A 203 -6.20 -15.28 0.14
N PHE A 204 -5.11 -15.26 0.87
CA PHE A 204 -4.46 -14.06 1.38
C PHE A 204 -3.12 -13.91 0.67
N MET A 205 -2.80 -12.68 0.22
CA MET A 205 -1.54 -12.35 -0.43
C MET A 205 -0.93 -11.12 0.22
N GLY A 206 0.24 -11.26 0.87
CA GLY A 206 0.91 -10.11 1.49
C GLY A 206 1.89 -10.46 2.59
N ARG A 207 2.48 -9.43 3.18
CA ARG A 207 3.44 -9.58 4.30
C ARG A 207 2.77 -10.23 5.51
N ILE A 208 3.46 -11.18 6.13
CA ILE A 208 2.99 -11.82 7.36
C ILE A 208 3.43 -11.01 8.57
N VAL A 209 2.64 -9.98 8.87
CA VAL A 209 2.87 -9.04 9.98
C VAL A 209 1.56 -8.79 10.72
N ARG A 210 1.51 -9.10 12.01
CA ARG A 210 0.34 -8.92 12.86
C ARG A 210 -0.12 -7.46 12.95
N GLY A 211 0.82 -6.53 12.97
CA GLY A 211 0.54 -5.11 13.17
C GLY A 211 0.00 -4.35 11.95
N SER A 212 0.07 -4.92 10.73
CA SER A 212 -0.39 -4.23 9.52
C SER A 212 -1.30 -5.09 8.66
N LYS A 213 -0.83 -6.21 8.12
CA LYS A 213 -1.62 -7.08 7.24
C LYS A 213 -2.48 -8.11 7.98
N ASN A 214 -2.09 -8.51 9.17
CA ASN A 214 -2.77 -9.33 10.18
C ASN A 214 -3.50 -10.58 9.63
N PRO A 215 -2.83 -11.50 8.90
CA PRO A 215 -3.47 -12.71 8.37
C PRO A 215 -4.05 -13.64 9.45
N PHE A 216 -3.68 -13.45 10.70
CA PHE A 216 -4.24 -14.18 11.85
C PHE A 216 -5.76 -14.02 11.96
N ARG A 217 -6.32 -12.89 11.52
CA ARG A 217 -7.77 -12.70 11.47
C ARG A 217 -8.44 -13.63 10.47
N LEU A 218 -7.81 -13.89 9.32
CA LEU A 218 -8.36 -14.86 8.36
C LEU A 218 -8.41 -16.26 8.94
N VAL A 219 -7.38 -16.66 9.72
CA VAL A 219 -7.40 -17.94 10.45
C VAL A 219 -8.55 -17.99 11.47
N GLN A 220 -8.80 -16.89 12.21
CA GLN A 220 -9.91 -16.80 13.17
C GLN A 220 -11.27 -16.87 12.47
N ILE A 221 -11.43 -16.17 11.34
CA ILE A 221 -12.64 -16.21 10.51
C ILE A 221 -12.86 -17.62 10.00
N TRP A 222 -11.84 -18.24 9.40
CA TRP A 222 -11.94 -19.61 8.89
C TRP A 222 -12.32 -20.62 9.97
N ALA A 223 -11.77 -20.49 11.17
CA ALA A 223 -12.11 -21.36 12.30
C ALA A 223 -13.60 -21.37 12.65
N LYS A 224 -14.35 -20.32 12.31
CA LYS A 224 -15.78 -20.22 12.61
C LYS A 224 -16.68 -20.66 11.44
N ILE A 225 -16.17 -20.57 10.20
CA ILE A 225 -17.05 -20.78 9.02
C ILE A 225 -16.73 -22.03 8.20
N HIS A 226 -15.60 -22.69 8.44
CA HIS A 226 -15.13 -23.81 7.59
C HIS A 226 -16.11 -24.98 7.47
N ASP A 227 -16.90 -25.26 8.51
CA ASP A 227 -17.91 -26.33 8.48
C ASP A 227 -19.06 -26.03 7.51
N GLN A 228 -19.34 -24.73 7.29
CA GLN A 228 -20.35 -24.27 6.34
C GLN A 228 -19.84 -24.24 4.90
N LEU A 229 -18.55 -24.42 4.70
CA LEU A 229 -17.85 -24.35 3.41
C LEU A 229 -17.00 -25.62 3.15
N PRO A 230 -17.62 -26.81 3.05
CA PRO A 230 -16.89 -28.08 2.99
C PRO A 230 -15.99 -28.22 1.76
N ASP A 231 -16.34 -27.55 0.64
CA ASP A 231 -15.62 -27.62 -0.65
C ASP A 231 -14.57 -26.51 -0.81
N TRP A 232 -14.55 -25.53 0.10
CA TRP A 232 -13.64 -24.37 0.02
C TRP A 232 -12.33 -24.63 0.73
N GLN A 233 -11.27 -24.00 0.22
CA GLN A 233 -9.93 -24.02 0.79
C GLN A 233 -9.43 -22.60 1.03
N VAL A 234 -8.46 -22.46 1.95
CA VAL A 234 -7.78 -21.19 2.23
C VAL A 234 -6.27 -21.37 2.07
N GLU A 235 -5.66 -20.52 1.28
CA GLU A 235 -4.20 -20.42 1.14
C GLU A 235 -3.71 -19.07 1.61
N ILE A 236 -2.70 -19.05 2.46
CA ILE A 236 -2.05 -17.83 2.94
C ILE A 236 -0.64 -17.77 2.35
N HIS A 237 -0.42 -16.79 1.46
CA HIS A 237 0.84 -16.58 0.76
C HIS A 237 1.53 -15.31 1.29
N GLY A 238 2.84 -15.42 1.52
CA GLY A 238 3.68 -14.32 1.94
C GLY A 238 4.80 -14.72 2.86
N SER A 239 5.61 -13.75 3.23
CA SER A 239 6.69 -13.88 4.21
C SER A 239 6.64 -12.72 5.20
N GLY A 240 7.29 -12.86 6.34
CA GLY A 240 7.36 -11.80 7.33
C GLY A 240 7.75 -12.31 8.72
N PRO A 241 7.97 -11.40 9.67
CA PRO A 241 8.48 -11.75 11.00
C PRO A 241 7.54 -12.66 11.80
N ASP A 242 6.22 -12.61 11.52
CA ASP A 242 5.23 -13.37 12.27
C ASP A 242 4.82 -14.69 11.56
N ALA A 243 5.55 -15.11 10.52
CA ALA A 243 5.23 -16.31 9.71
C ALA A 243 5.21 -17.61 10.54
N GLN A 244 6.21 -17.79 11.40
CA GLN A 244 6.30 -18.97 12.26
C GLN A 244 5.14 -19.03 13.27
N GLU A 245 4.74 -17.89 13.83
CA GLU A 245 3.62 -17.81 14.77
C GLU A 245 2.28 -18.12 14.07
N LEU A 246 2.10 -17.60 12.84
CA LEU A 246 0.92 -17.90 12.02
C LEU A 246 0.79 -19.40 11.74
N GLU A 247 1.86 -20.00 11.29
CA GLU A 247 1.90 -21.46 11.01
C GLU A 247 1.65 -22.29 12.28
N ALA A 248 2.24 -21.90 13.42
CA ALA A 248 1.99 -22.54 14.70
C ALA A 248 0.52 -22.40 15.14
N MET A 249 -0.14 -21.27 14.87
CA MET A 249 -1.56 -21.07 15.13
C MET A 249 -2.42 -22.03 14.30
N ILE A 250 -2.17 -22.13 12.99
CA ILE A 250 -2.91 -23.03 12.09
C ILE A 250 -2.78 -24.48 12.58
N ARG A 251 -1.57 -24.94 12.88
CA ARG A 251 -1.30 -26.30 13.41
C ARG A 251 -2.01 -26.55 14.73
N ARG A 252 -1.95 -25.59 15.68
CA ARG A 252 -2.58 -25.73 17.00
C ARG A 252 -4.09 -25.85 16.93
N LEU A 253 -4.72 -25.11 16.01
CA LEU A 253 -6.16 -25.14 15.83
C LEU A 253 -6.65 -26.34 15.02
N GLN A 254 -5.76 -27.09 14.39
CA GLN A 254 -6.05 -28.27 13.57
C GLN A 254 -7.15 -28.02 12.52
N LEU A 255 -7.18 -26.79 11.97
CA LEU A 255 -8.22 -26.37 11.03
C LEU A 255 -8.08 -27.13 9.70
N PRO A 256 -9.16 -27.69 9.17
CA PRO A 256 -9.13 -28.34 7.87
C PRO A 256 -9.07 -27.30 6.74
N ARG A 257 -8.47 -27.72 5.61
CA ARG A 257 -8.50 -26.97 4.33
C ARG A 257 -7.96 -25.53 4.41
N ILE A 258 -7.07 -25.24 5.36
CA ILE A 258 -6.29 -24.01 5.41
C ILE A 258 -4.80 -24.35 5.46
N ARG A 259 -4.00 -23.66 4.69
CA ARG A 259 -2.54 -23.82 4.69
C ARG A 259 -1.78 -22.50 4.58
N PHE A 260 -0.65 -22.42 5.22
CA PHE A 260 0.35 -21.40 5.01
C PHE A 260 1.32 -21.88 3.94
N CYS A 261 1.42 -21.15 2.83
CA CYS A 261 2.19 -21.53 1.65
C CYS A 261 3.58 -20.86 1.58
N GLY A 262 3.87 -19.92 2.48
CA GLY A 262 5.13 -19.18 2.45
C GLY A 262 5.18 -18.12 1.35
N TYR A 263 6.39 -17.65 1.03
CA TYR A 263 6.62 -16.67 -0.03
C TYR A 263 6.20 -17.22 -1.40
N CYS A 264 5.48 -16.41 -2.15
CA CYS A 264 5.03 -16.73 -3.49
C CYS A 264 5.88 -15.99 -4.52
N SER A 265 6.66 -16.72 -5.31
CA SER A 265 7.49 -16.14 -6.38
C SER A 265 6.71 -15.80 -7.65
N ASP A 266 5.56 -16.45 -7.85
CA ASP A 266 4.66 -16.24 -8.99
C ASP A 266 3.21 -16.05 -8.52
N PRO A 267 2.84 -14.84 -8.08
CA PRO A 267 1.48 -14.53 -7.66
C PRO A 267 0.43 -14.75 -8.76
N ALA A 268 0.83 -14.62 -10.03
CA ALA A 268 -0.08 -14.78 -11.17
C ALA A 268 -0.74 -16.16 -11.19
N GLN A 269 0.03 -17.22 -10.97
CA GLN A 269 -0.52 -18.58 -10.91
C GLN A 269 -1.54 -18.77 -9.79
N VAL A 270 -1.33 -18.12 -8.65
CA VAL A 270 -2.27 -18.16 -7.52
C VAL A 270 -3.55 -17.40 -7.86
N TYR A 271 -3.44 -16.18 -8.40
CA TYR A 271 -4.59 -15.40 -8.82
C TYR A 271 -5.39 -16.07 -9.95
N GLN A 272 -4.74 -16.79 -10.87
CA GLN A 272 -5.46 -17.55 -11.92
C GLN A 272 -6.43 -18.59 -11.34
N ARG A 273 -6.10 -19.24 -10.24
CA ARG A 273 -6.89 -20.30 -9.61
C ARG A 273 -7.91 -19.77 -8.60
N ALA A 274 -7.54 -18.73 -7.85
CA ALA A 274 -8.32 -18.25 -6.71
C ALA A 274 -9.65 -17.61 -7.13
N ALA A 275 -10.71 -17.83 -6.33
CA ALA A 275 -12.01 -17.18 -6.48
C ALA A 275 -12.10 -15.89 -5.68
N ILE A 276 -11.55 -15.86 -4.46
CA ILE A 276 -11.70 -14.75 -3.52
C ILE A 276 -10.35 -14.38 -2.93
N LEU A 277 -10.04 -13.07 -2.87
CA LEU A 277 -8.94 -12.52 -2.09
C LEU A 277 -9.49 -11.95 -0.78
N ALA A 278 -9.03 -12.46 0.35
CA ALA A 278 -9.39 -11.98 1.69
C ALA A 278 -8.29 -11.07 2.26
N LEU A 279 -8.54 -9.75 2.29
CA LEU A 279 -7.63 -8.76 2.87
C LEU A 279 -8.15 -8.32 4.25
N VAL A 280 -7.41 -8.65 5.31
CA VAL A 280 -7.81 -8.44 6.71
C VAL A 280 -6.93 -7.43 7.44
N SER A 281 -6.35 -6.48 6.68
CA SER A 281 -5.34 -5.53 7.14
C SER A 281 -5.87 -4.54 8.18
N GLU A 282 -4.96 -4.10 9.08
CA GLU A 282 -5.21 -3.01 10.05
C GLU A 282 -5.23 -1.65 9.36
N TYR A 283 -4.33 -1.44 8.42
CA TYR A 283 -4.25 -0.25 7.58
C TYR A 283 -3.64 -0.57 6.22
N GLU A 284 -3.97 0.24 5.26
CA GLU A 284 -3.46 0.22 3.88
C GLU A 284 -3.31 1.65 3.37
N GLY A 285 -2.40 1.87 2.42
CA GLY A 285 -2.41 3.08 1.61
C GLY A 285 -3.19 2.84 0.32
N TRP A 286 -2.67 1.91 -0.48
CA TRP A 286 -3.26 1.43 -1.71
C TRP A 286 -2.93 -0.06 -1.84
N ALA A 287 -3.90 -0.91 -1.56
CA ALA A 287 -3.67 -2.34 -1.52
C ALA A 287 -3.55 -2.92 -2.94
N LEU A 288 -2.32 -2.98 -3.48
CA LEU A 288 -2.06 -3.55 -4.81
C LEU A 288 -2.64 -4.95 -4.97
N ALA A 289 -2.61 -5.77 -3.90
CA ALA A 289 -3.21 -7.10 -3.93
C ALA A 289 -4.70 -7.10 -4.30
N LEU A 290 -5.47 -6.05 -3.93
CA LEU A 290 -6.87 -5.91 -4.35
C LEU A 290 -6.98 -5.64 -5.86
N VAL A 291 -6.11 -4.76 -6.36
CA VAL A 291 -6.07 -4.39 -7.78
C VAL A 291 -5.61 -5.58 -8.64
N GLU A 292 -4.55 -6.25 -8.19
CA GLU A 292 -4.05 -7.49 -8.82
C GLU A 292 -5.14 -8.57 -8.85
N ALA A 293 -5.81 -8.82 -7.72
CA ALA A 293 -6.92 -9.78 -7.66
C ALA A 293 -8.00 -9.46 -8.69
N GLN A 294 -8.46 -8.20 -8.73
CA GLN A 294 -9.48 -7.76 -9.69
C GLN A 294 -9.05 -8.00 -11.14
N SER A 295 -7.77 -7.80 -11.48
CA SER A 295 -7.26 -7.99 -12.84
C SER A 295 -7.28 -9.46 -13.30
N TYR A 296 -7.31 -10.39 -12.36
CA TYR A 296 -7.50 -11.83 -12.63
C TYR A 296 -8.95 -12.30 -12.47
N GLY A 297 -9.91 -11.42 -12.20
CA GLY A 297 -11.29 -11.81 -11.90
C GLY A 297 -11.44 -12.50 -10.54
N VAL A 298 -10.49 -12.32 -9.63
CA VAL A 298 -10.58 -12.73 -8.23
C VAL A 298 -11.32 -11.66 -7.46
N VAL A 299 -12.36 -12.04 -6.73
CA VAL A 299 -13.24 -11.09 -6.03
C VAL A 299 -12.63 -10.71 -4.67
N PRO A 300 -12.31 -9.44 -4.43
CA PRO A 300 -11.75 -9.03 -3.16
C PRO A 300 -12.83 -8.83 -2.09
N ILE A 301 -12.49 -9.19 -0.85
CA ILE A 301 -13.19 -8.79 0.36
C ILE A 301 -12.19 -8.13 1.32
N ALA A 302 -12.49 -6.93 1.81
CA ALA A 302 -11.57 -6.17 2.64
C ALA A 302 -12.28 -5.31 3.69
N PHE A 303 -11.60 -4.99 4.78
CA PHE A 303 -12.04 -3.94 5.69
C PHE A 303 -11.96 -2.56 5.02
N SER A 304 -12.96 -1.72 5.28
CA SER A 304 -13.00 -0.30 4.88
C SER A 304 -12.09 0.55 5.79
N VAL A 305 -10.79 0.25 5.81
CA VAL A 305 -9.82 0.91 6.71
C VAL A 305 -9.22 2.18 6.12
N CYS A 306 -9.38 2.41 4.83
CA CYS A 306 -8.83 3.57 4.14
C CYS A 306 -9.59 3.89 2.85
N ALA A 307 -9.46 5.12 2.37
CA ALA A 307 -10.08 5.56 1.14
C ALA A 307 -9.55 4.80 -0.10
N GLY A 308 -8.31 4.30 -0.06
CA GLY A 308 -7.75 3.44 -1.10
C GLY A 308 -8.55 2.17 -1.31
N ASN A 309 -8.82 1.39 -0.24
CA ASN A 309 -9.65 0.17 -0.32
C ASN A 309 -11.06 0.49 -0.83
N ASN A 310 -11.64 1.60 -0.34
CA ASN A 310 -12.98 2.04 -0.75
C ASN A 310 -13.02 2.45 -2.23
N THR A 311 -11.97 3.07 -2.75
CA THR A 311 -11.85 3.45 -4.17
C THR A 311 -11.72 2.22 -5.07
N ILE A 312 -10.96 1.20 -4.64
CA ILE A 312 -10.72 -0.02 -5.41
C ILE A 312 -11.99 -0.88 -5.45
N ILE A 313 -12.64 -1.11 -4.31
CA ILE A 313 -13.82 -1.98 -4.20
C ILE A 313 -15.11 -1.25 -4.61
N GLY A 314 -15.15 0.08 -4.47
CA GLY A 314 -16.36 0.86 -4.72
C GLY A 314 -17.40 0.67 -3.62
N ARG A 315 -18.69 0.67 -4.00
CA ARG A 315 -19.77 0.29 -3.07
C ARG A 315 -19.73 -1.21 -2.81
N ASP A 316 -20.21 -1.64 -1.65
CA ASP A 316 -20.34 -3.07 -1.35
C ASP A 316 -21.10 -3.80 -2.49
N MET A 317 -20.59 -4.93 -2.93
CA MET A 317 -21.08 -5.68 -4.09
C MET A 317 -20.90 -4.98 -5.46
N GLN A 318 -20.07 -3.94 -5.58
CA GLN A 318 -19.79 -3.33 -6.88
C GLN A 318 -18.58 -3.99 -7.57
N TYR A 319 -17.44 -4.03 -6.89
CA TYR A 319 -16.18 -4.61 -7.38
C TYR A 319 -15.52 -5.47 -6.30
N GLY A 320 -16.30 -6.02 -5.38
CA GLY A 320 -15.91 -6.79 -4.22
C GLY A 320 -16.79 -6.49 -3.01
N ARG A 321 -16.33 -6.86 -1.81
CA ARG A 321 -17.05 -6.64 -0.56
C ARG A 321 -16.25 -5.73 0.37
N LEU A 322 -16.91 -4.69 0.88
CA LEU A 322 -16.40 -3.85 1.96
C LEU A 322 -17.01 -4.29 3.29
N VAL A 323 -16.17 -4.40 4.30
CA VAL A 323 -16.55 -4.77 5.66
C VAL A 323 -16.22 -3.62 6.61
N THR A 324 -17.09 -3.36 7.58
CA THR A 324 -16.81 -2.40 8.65
C THR A 324 -15.47 -2.71 9.32
N PRO A 325 -14.60 -1.71 9.55
CA PRO A 325 -13.29 -1.94 10.12
C PRO A 325 -13.33 -2.81 11.38
N PHE A 326 -12.61 -3.92 11.32
CA PHE A 326 -12.39 -4.89 12.40
C PHE A 326 -13.62 -5.68 12.87
N SER A 327 -14.77 -5.59 12.19
CA SER A 327 -15.93 -6.44 12.43
C SER A 327 -15.70 -7.83 11.82
N LEU A 328 -15.19 -8.77 12.64
CA LEU A 328 -14.97 -10.15 12.18
C LEU A 328 -16.29 -10.86 11.86
N GLU A 329 -17.33 -10.60 12.64
CA GLU A 329 -18.66 -11.18 12.43
C GLU A 329 -19.26 -10.78 11.08
N GLU A 330 -19.20 -9.49 10.72
CA GLU A 330 -19.61 -9.01 9.41
C GLU A 330 -18.75 -9.60 8.30
N TYR A 331 -17.43 -9.76 8.53
CA TYR A 331 -16.53 -10.37 7.57
C TYR A 331 -16.89 -11.85 7.33
N GLU A 332 -17.12 -12.61 8.39
CA GLU A 332 -17.60 -14.00 8.35
C GLU A 332 -18.86 -14.13 7.51
N GLN A 333 -19.87 -13.30 7.80
CA GLN A 333 -21.13 -13.29 7.06
C GLN A 333 -20.94 -12.98 5.58
N LYS A 334 -20.23 -11.88 5.26
CA LYS A 334 -20.01 -11.46 3.87
C LYS A 334 -19.16 -12.43 3.07
N LEU A 335 -18.18 -13.09 3.72
CA LEU A 335 -17.39 -14.14 3.09
C LEU A 335 -18.22 -15.39 2.79
N LEU A 336 -19.08 -15.82 3.73
CA LEU A 336 -20.04 -16.90 3.52
C LEU A 336 -20.99 -16.60 2.34
N GLU A 337 -21.52 -15.39 2.27
CA GLU A 337 -22.42 -14.96 1.19
C GLU A 337 -21.72 -15.01 -0.20
N LEU A 338 -20.44 -14.68 -0.29
CA LEU A 338 -19.69 -14.81 -1.54
C LEU A 338 -19.47 -16.27 -1.95
N CYS A 339 -19.22 -17.15 -0.98
CA CYS A 339 -18.93 -18.56 -1.21
C CYS A 339 -20.19 -19.37 -1.53
N GLN A 340 -21.32 -19.06 -0.88
CA GLN A 340 -22.56 -19.81 -1.03
C GLN A 340 -23.24 -19.51 -2.38
N GLY A 341 -23.56 -20.59 -3.11
CA GLY A 341 -24.15 -20.47 -4.44
C GLY A 341 -23.25 -19.79 -5.47
N ASP A 342 -21.94 -19.77 -5.20
CA ASP A 342 -20.91 -19.18 -6.08
C ASP A 342 -21.21 -17.71 -6.44
N LYS A 343 -21.75 -16.92 -5.51
CA LYS A 343 -22.11 -15.50 -5.75
C LYS A 343 -20.93 -14.63 -6.17
N TYR A 344 -19.69 -15.03 -5.82
CA TYR A 344 -18.51 -14.33 -6.31
C TYR A 344 -18.47 -14.25 -7.85
N LYS A 345 -19.06 -15.21 -8.58
CA LYS A 345 -19.06 -15.20 -10.05
C LYS A 345 -19.74 -13.97 -10.64
N GLU A 346 -20.75 -13.42 -9.95
CA GLU A 346 -21.44 -12.20 -10.36
C GLU A 346 -20.52 -10.97 -10.38
N LEU A 347 -19.45 -10.99 -9.56
CA LEU A 347 -18.50 -9.88 -9.42
C LEU A 347 -17.25 -10.03 -10.29
N GLN A 348 -16.99 -11.19 -10.89
CA GLN A 348 -15.76 -11.42 -11.67
C GLN A 348 -15.64 -10.45 -12.85
N ALA A 349 -16.67 -10.34 -13.67
CA ALA A 349 -16.67 -9.44 -14.83
C ALA A 349 -16.60 -7.95 -14.42
N PRO A 350 -17.37 -7.47 -13.41
CA PRO A 350 -17.17 -6.15 -12.83
C PRO A 350 -15.75 -5.88 -12.34
N CYS A 351 -15.10 -6.82 -11.64
CA CYS A 351 -13.73 -6.72 -11.19
C CYS A 351 -12.75 -6.53 -12.37
N LEU A 352 -12.85 -7.37 -13.40
CA LEU A 352 -12.03 -7.25 -14.61
C LEU A 352 -12.24 -5.92 -15.33
N GLN A 353 -13.47 -5.43 -15.42
CA GLN A 353 -13.74 -4.14 -16.04
C GLN A 353 -13.13 -3.01 -15.22
N LYS A 354 -13.24 -3.07 -13.89
CA LYS A 354 -12.64 -2.07 -12.99
C LYS A 354 -11.12 -2.06 -13.08
N SER A 355 -10.48 -3.23 -13.14
CA SER A 355 -9.02 -3.33 -13.18
C SER A 355 -8.38 -2.64 -14.39
N LYS A 356 -9.09 -2.50 -15.50
CA LYS A 356 -8.60 -1.76 -16.67
C LYS A 356 -8.26 -0.30 -16.37
N SER A 357 -8.91 0.30 -15.37
CA SER A 357 -8.59 1.67 -14.92
C SER A 357 -7.25 1.76 -14.18
N TYR A 358 -6.60 0.63 -13.90
CA TYR A 358 -5.31 0.54 -13.23
C TYR A 358 -4.18 0.08 -14.17
N ALA A 359 -4.45 0.00 -15.48
CA ALA A 359 -3.41 -0.28 -16.48
C ALA A 359 -2.40 0.87 -16.56
N HIS A 360 -1.14 0.56 -16.90
CA HIS A 360 -0.07 1.57 -16.99
C HIS A 360 -0.37 2.69 -17.99
N GLU A 361 -1.08 2.37 -19.06
CA GLU A 361 -1.47 3.34 -20.10
C GLU A 361 -2.35 4.47 -19.53
N GLN A 362 -3.09 4.22 -18.47
CA GLN A 362 -3.93 5.24 -17.82
C GLN A 362 -3.08 6.34 -17.17
N ASN A 363 -1.91 5.98 -16.64
CA ASN A 363 -1.01 6.94 -16.02
C ASN A 363 -0.10 7.66 -17.02
N TYR A 364 0.13 7.11 -18.22
CA TYR A 364 1.00 7.72 -19.21
C TYR A 364 0.59 9.17 -19.47
N LYS A 365 -0.67 9.38 -19.84
CA LYS A 365 -1.17 10.73 -20.16
C LYS A 365 -1.21 11.68 -18.95
N VAL A 366 -1.40 11.13 -17.74
CA VAL A 366 -1.36 11.94 -16.50
C VAL A 366 0.05 12.44 -16.23
N TRP A 367 1.05 11.58 -16.41
CA TRP A 367 2.46 11.97 -16.30
C TRP A 367 2.90 12.92 -17.40
N GLU A 368 2.52 12.67 -18.67
CA GLU A 368 2.80 13.55 -19.78
C GLU A 368 2.29 14.98 -19.51
N ASN A 369 1.02 15.14 -19.17
CA ASN A 369 0.45 16.44 -18.84
C ASN A 369 1.17 17.10 -17.64
N LEU A 370 1.47 16.33 -16.58
CA LEU A 370 2.17 16.85 -15.42
C LEU A 370 3.57 17.39 -15.79
N LEU A 371 4.32 16.65 -16.62
CA LEU A 371 5.67 17.02 -17.01
C LEU A 371 5.68 18.24 -17.96
N GLU A 372 4.63 18.42 -18.76
CA GLU A 372 4.44 19.61 -19.61
C GLU A 372 4.08 20.88 -18.79
N GLU A 373 3.40 20.70 -17.64
CA GLU A 373 3.02 21.80 -16.75
C GLU A 373 4.16 22.29 -15.85
N LEU A 374 5.19 21.46 -15.60
CA LEU A 374 6.32 21.75 -14.70
C LEU A 374 7.43 22.55 -15.40
#